data_694f47b51a5940022c6dddc733324ef1
#
_entry.id   694f47b51a5940022c6dddc733324ef1
#
_cell.length_a   1.000
_cell.length_b   1.000
_cell.length_c   1.000
_cell.angle_alpha   90.00
_cell.angle_beta   90.00
_cell.angle_gamma   90.00
#
_symmetry.space_group_name_H-M   'P 1'
#
loop_
_entity.id
_entity.type
_entity.pdbx_description
1 polymer ?
#
loop_
_entity_poly.entity_id
_entity_poly.type
_entity_poly.pdbx_seq_one_letter_code
_entity_poly.pdbx_strand_id
1 'polypeptide(L)'
;MKILVDLTGCTKGYSYWTYASRVLSAWRDCKSLDADIILLIREEMESSVKAEYAEFEYILLQRYSCCNKLQTMFRLRPVLNSLMWRRTVNRSGCDILFSPGTNMLFFLRVKICRVQVIHDLQPLKVWKGKNKLFFRLLTPFILKHSDRIIAISDFVKQDILKTYPFVSVDKIAVIHNGVVLPSSGLSRSLQSDSKYLLYISTLHEYKNVGTLVKAFIELKDTISHKLVVVGKSTDYWEKEILPIIVESGIQDRIVHLSHYVSDEEIARLYRSADLFISPSLYEGFGYTPVEAAMCGTPVICTRETALPEVTMGLVNYYEPALDHIALKNKIMEVLKNYPTKEQLKVISDTFKAQYDNAMQARKIYDCVAECTGGRNLLSHKKKLSLSTPF
;
A
#
# COMPACT_ATOMS: atom_id res chain seq x y z
N MET A 1 3.51 -11.12 -25.38
CA MET A 1 4.05 -9.88 -24.79
C MET A 1 4.93 -10.24 -23.60
N LYS A 2 6.14 -9.60 -23.45
CA LYS A 2 7.04 -9.87 -22.31
C LYS A 2 7.02 -8.72 -21.31
N ILE A 3 6.63 -9.02 -20.07
CA ILE A 3 6.51 -8.03 -18.98
C ILE A 3 7.64 -8.27 -17.97
N LEU A 4 8.51 -7.28 -17.78
CA LEU A 4 9.50 -7.26 -16.71
C LEU A 4 8.88 -6.63 -15.45
N VAL A 5 8.70 -7.39 -14.40
CA VAL A 5 8.18 -6.91 -13.10
C VAL A 5 9.35 -6.55 -12.19
N ASP A 6 9.49 -5.27 -11.87
CA ASP A 6 10.60 -4.76 -11.06
C ASP A 6 10.31 -4.90 -9.56
N LEU A 7 10.77 -5.97 -8.95
CA LEU A 7 10.66 -6.22 -7.51
C LEU A 7 11.83 -5.65 -6.69
N THR A 8 12.79 -4.99 -7.32
CA THR A 8 14.00 -4.50 -6.64
C THR A 8 13.74 -3.44 -5.58
N GLY A 9 12.60 -2.75 -5.64
CA GLY A 9 12.11 -1.82 -4.61
C GLY A 9 11.22 -2.46 -3.56
N CYS A 10 10.87 -3.74 -3.71
CA CYS A 10 9.98 -4.45 -2.80
C CYS A 10 10.79 -5.16 -1.72
N THR A 11 10.31 -5.13 -0.49
CA THR A 11 10.90 -5.86 0.64
C THR A 11 9.80 -6.67 1.30
N LYS A 12 10.03 -7.97 1.51
CA LYS A 12 9.05 -8.90 2.12
C LYS A 12 8.59 -8.35 3.47
N GLY A 13 7.27 -8.40 3.72
CA GLY A 13 6.66 -7.84 4.92
C GLY A 13 6.30 -6.35 4.84
N TYR A 14 6.53 -5.68 3.71
CA TYR A 14 6.16 -4.27 3.49
C TYR A 14 5.10 -4.13 2.39
N SER A 15 4.41 -2.99 2.37
CA SER A 15 3.26 -2.72 1.48
C SER A 15 3.52 -2.94 -0.01
N TYR A 16 4.71 -2.57 -0.51
CA TYR A 16 5.06 -2.78 -1.93
C TYR A 16 5.18 -4.26 -2.29
N TRP A 17 5.74 -5.08 -1.37
CA TRP A 17 5.76 -6.53 -1.56
C TRP A 17 4.36 -7.11 -1.55
N THR A 18 3.52 -6.73 -0.56
CA THR A 18 2.14 -7.19 -0.45
C THR A 18 1.34 -6.87 -1.72
N TYR A 19 1.49 -5.66 -2.24
CA TYR A 19 0.87 -5.28 -3.52
C TYR A 19 1.36 -6.14 -4.68
N ALA A 20 2.69 -6.23 -4.85
CA ALA A 20 3.30 -6.99 -5.93
C ALA A 20 2.93 -8.49 -5.88
N SER A 21 2.97 -9.09 -4.69
CA SER A 21 2.65 -10.51 -4.50
C SER A 21 1.19 -10.82 -4.82
N ARG A 22 0.25 -9.95 -4.44
CA ARG A 22 -1.18 -10.09 -4.78
C ARG A 22 -1.39 -10.04 -6.30
N VAL A 23 -0.74 -9.12 -7.01
CA VAL A 23 -0.81 -9.02 -8.46
C VAL A 23 -0.19 -10.24 -9.13
N LEU A 24 1.02 -10.65 -8.72
CA LEU A 24 1.71 -11.80 -9.29
C LEU A 24 0.93 -13.11 -9.08
N SER A 25 0.38 -13.33 -7.88
CA SER A 25 -0.45 -14.51 -7.62
C SER A 25 -1.69 -14.54 -8.51
N ALA A 26 -2.38 -13.40 -8.66
CA ALA A 26 -3.54 -13.34 -9.54
C ALA A 26 -3.17 -13.53 -11.03
N TRP A 27 -2.02 -13.02 -11.47
CA TRP A 27 -1.52 -13.23 -12.83
C TRP A 27 -1.12 -14.69 -13.06
N ARG A 28 -0.47 -15.35 -12.11
CA ARG A 28 -0.16 -16.79 -12.15
C ARG A 28 -1.41 -17.64 -12.34
N ASP A 29 -2.45 -17.33 -11.57
CA ASP A 29 -3.68 -18.11 -11.54
C ASP A 29 -4.59 -17.83 -12.76
N CYS A 30 -4.31 -16.77 -13.53
CA CYS A 30 -5.08 -16.34 -14.68
C CYS A 30 -4.64 -17.04 -15.97
N LYS A 31 -5.35 -18.11 -16.37
CA LYS A 31 -5.07 -18.88 -17.60
C LYS A 31 -5.22 -18.09 -18.92
N SER A 32 -5.89 -16.94 -18.90
CA SER A 32 -6.13 -16.10 -20.08
C SER A 32 -5.11 -14.96 -20.24
N LEU A 33 -4.04 -14.98 -19.47
CA LEU A 33 -2.99 -13.96 -19.55
C LEU A 33 -2.04 -14.30 -20.70
N ASP A 34 -2.10 -13.52 -21.78
CA ASP A 34 -1.22 -13.68 -22.95
C ASP A 34 0.07 -12.84 -22.76
N ALA A 35 0.86 -13.20 -21.76
CA ALA A 35 2.13 -12.55 -21.50
C ALA A 35 3.10 -13.46 -20.77
N ASP A 36 4.38 -13.38 -21.17
CA ASP A 36 5.50 -13.94 -20.41
C ASP A 36 5.90 -12.95 -19.31
N ILE A 37 5.85 -13.39 -18.06
CA ILE A 37 6.22 -12.57 -16.91
C ILE A 37 7.61 -12.93 -16.46
N ILE A 38 8.50 -11.93 -16.40
CA ILE A 38 9.89 -12.06 -15.96
C ILE A 38 10.08 -11.15 -14.75
N LEU A 39 10.68 -11.67 -13.67
CA LEU A 39 10.89 -10.90 -12.44
C LEU A 39 12.29 -10.28 -12.43
N LEU A 40 12.41 -8.98 -12.18
CA LEU A 40 13.69 -8.33 -11.89
C LEU A 40 13.86 -8.26 -10.38
N ILE A 41 14.83 -8.98 -9.85
CA ILE A 41 15.03 -9.14 -8.41
C ILE A 41 16.46 -8.81 -8.00
N ARG A 42 16.64 -8.54 -6.71
CA ARG A 42 17.96 -8.44 -6.09
C ARG A 42 18.40 -9.83 -5.60
N GLU A 43 19.70 -10.04 -5.51
CA GLU A 43 20.30 -11.30 -5.07
C GLU A 43 19.73 -11.80 -3.72
N GLU A 44 19.48 -10.88 -2.78
CA GLU A 44 18.93 -11.25 -1.46
C GLU A 44 17.49 -11.76 -1.50
N MET A 45 16.78 -11.55 -2.62
CA MET A 45 15.39 -11.99 -2.81
C MET A 45 15.31 -13.36 -3.52
N GLU A 46 16.41 -13.85 -4.05
CA GLU A 46 16.43 -15.02 -4.94
C GLU A 46 15.81 -16.26 -4.28
N SER A 47 16.19 -16.57 -3.05
CA SER A 47 15.65 -17.72 -2.31
C SER A 47 14.15 -17.62 -2.07
N SER A 48 13.67 -16.43 -1.69
CA SER A 48 12.25 -16.19 -1.46
C SER A 48 11.45 -16.27 -2.75
N VAL A 49 11.97 -15.71 -3.84
CA VAL A 49 11.30 -15.73 -5.16
C VAL A 49 11.25 -17.16 -5.71
N LYS A 50 12.33 -17.93 -5.62
CA LYS A 50 12.34 -19.34 -6.02
C LYS A 50 11.32 -20.19 -5.24
N ALA A 51 11.12 -19.89 -3.96
CA ALA A 51 10.15 -20.60 -3.14
C ALA A 51 8.69 -20.25 -3.44
N GLU A 52 8.40 -18.98 -3.77
CA GLU A 52 7.03 -18.47 -3.91
C GLU A 52 6.57 -18.37 -5.37
N TYR A 53 7.52 -18.23 -6.33
CA TYR A 53 7.28 -17.91 -7.74
C TYR A 53 8.21 -18.71 -8.67
N ALA A 54 8.38 -20.00 -8.41
CA ALA A 54 9.26 -20.89 -9.18
C ALA A 54 8.88 -21.00 -10.66
N GLU A 55 7.62 -20.70 -11.00
CA GLU A 55 7.07 -20.72 -12.36
C GLU A 55 7.49 -19.50 -13.20
N PHE A 56 7.93 -18.40 -12.60
CA PHE A 56 8.37 -17.24 -13.33
C PHE A 56 9.88 -17.22 -13.54
N GLU A 57 10.29 -16.88 -14.76
CA GLU A 57 11.69 -16.55 -15.04
C GLU A 57 12.10 -15.30 -14.26
N TYR A 58 13.38 -15.19 -13.90
CA TYR A 58 13.88 -14.00 -13.23
C TYR A 58 15.25 -13.55 -13.75
N ILE A 59 15.51 -12.26 -13.61
CA ILE A 59 16.78 -11.62 -13.90
C ILE A 59 17.33 -11.03 -12.60
N LEU A 60 18.58 -11.40 -12.25
CA LEU A 60 19.27 -10.83 -11.10
C LEU A 60 19.82 -9.44 -11.44
N LEU A 61 19.45 -8.45 -10.65
CA LEU A 61 20.10 -7.14 -10.69
C LEU A 61 21.45 -7.23 -9.99
N GLN A 62 22.52 -7.25 -10.78
CA GLN A 62 23.88 -7.24 -10.25
C GLN A 62 24.15 -5.92 -9.50
N ARG A 63 24.70 -6.03 -8.29
CA ARG A 63 25.21 -4.86 -7.56
C ARG A 63 26.58 -4.48 -8.09
N TYR A 64 26.83 -3.19 -8.12
CA TYR A 64 28.19 -2.70 -8.35
C TYR A 64 29.06 -3.05 -7.13
N SER A 65 29.82 -4.14 -7.23
CA SER A 65 30.85 -4.51 -6.25
C SER A 65 32.09 -3.73 -6.61
N CYS A 66 32.31 -2.58 -5.99
CA CYS A 66 33.53 -1.81 -6.16
C CYS A 66 34.51 -2.13 -5.04
N CYS A 67 35.72 -2.61 -5.42
CA CYS A 67 36.81 -2.85 -4.50
C CYS A 67 37.09 -1.61 -3.61
N ASN A 68 37.01 -1.80 -2.38
CA ASN A 68 37.52 -1.22 -1.14
C ASN A 68 38.06 0.22 -1.03
N LYS A 69 38.49 0.92 -2.08
CA LYS A 69 39.00 2.30 -1.96
C LYS A 69 38.08 3.40 -2.50
N LEU A 70 37.08 3.06 -3.33
CA LEU A 70 36.06 4.00 -3.83
C LEU A 70 34.75 3.99 -3.01
N GLN A 71 34.68 3.20 -1.95
CA GLN A 71 33.53 3.19 -1.04
C GLN A 71 33.36 4.52 -0.27
N THR A 72 34.38 5.32 -0.18
CA THR A 72 34.31 6.68 0.40
C THR A 72 33.62 7.70 -0.49
N MET A 73 33.41 7.42 -1.79
CA MET A 73 32.57 8.24 -2.67
C MET A 73 31.08 7.83 -2.58
N PHE A 74 30.54 7.78 -1.38
CA PHE A 74 29.12 7.44 -1.08
C PHE A 74 28.07 8.21 -1.92
N ARG A 75 28.44 9.31 -2.55
CA ARG A 75 27.54 10.14 -3.37
C ARG A 75 27.26 9.57 -4.75
N LEU A 76 28.12 8.72 -5.32
CA LEU A 76 27.96 8.16 -6.67
C LEU A 76 27.24 6.80 -6.71
N ARG A 77 27.18 6.10 -5.59
CA ARG A 77 26.54 4.75 -5.51
C ARG A 77 25.10 4.72 -6.01
N PRO A 78 24.20 5.67 -5.68
CA PRO A 78 22.84 5.70 -6.21
C PRO A 78 22.82 5.85 -7.73
N VAL A 79 23.68 6.69 -8.29
CA VAL A 79 23.78 6.91 -9.76
C VAL A 79 24.27 5.65 -10.45
N LEU A 80 25.32 5.00 -9.93
CA LEU A 80 25.86 3.77 -10.48
C LEU A 80 24.85 2.64 -10.45
N ASN A 81 24.13 2.46 -9.34
CA ASN A 81 23.05 1.48 -9.24
C ASN A 81 21.92 1.75 -10.23
N SER A 82 21.55 3.02 -10.44
CA SER A 82 20.55 3.41 -11.42
C SER A 82 21.01 3.14 -12.86
N LEU A 83 22.29 3.32 -13.16
CA LEU A 83 22.88 2.98 -14.47
C LEU A 83 22.88 1.46 -14.72
N MET A 84 23.25 0.66 -13.71
CA MET A 84 23.23 -0.80 -13.79
C MET A 84 21.80 -1.31 -14.00
N TRP A 85 20.85 -0.84 -13.19
CA TRP A 85 19.42 -1.15 -13.37
C TRP A 85 18.93 -0.80 -14.78
N ARG A 86 19.21 0.42 -15.27
CA ARG A 86 18.85 0.83 -16.61
C ARG A 86 19.44 -0.08 -17.69
N ARG A 87 20.72 -0.49 -17.52
CA ARG A 87 21.38 -1.40 -18.46
C ARG A 87 20.74 -2.78 -18.45
N THR A 88 20.43 -3.33 -17.27
CA THR A 88 19.75 -4.62 -17.11
C THR A 88 18.36 -4.58 -17.75
N VAL A 89 17.55 -3.58 -17.43
CA VAL A 89 16.22 -3.40 -18.01
C VAL A 89 16.27 -3.28 -19.53
N ASN A 90 17.21 -2.46 -20.08
CA ASN A 90 17.31 -2.28 -21.53
C ASN A 90 17.85 -3.51 -22.29
N ARG A 91 18.40 -4.50 -21.59
CA ARG A 91 18.93 -5.76 -22.15
C ARG A 91 18.06 -6.97 -21.82
N SER A 92 16.98 -6.79 -21.08
CA SER A 92 16.10 -7.89 -20.65
C SER A 92 15.38 -8.59 -21.81
N GLY A 93 15.27 -7.95 -22.97
CA GLY A 93 14.46 -8.45 -24.09
C GLY A 93 12.95 -8.35 -23.85
N CYS A 94 12.52 -7.62 -22.78
CA CYS A 94 11.12 -7.40 -22.48
C CYS A 94 10.56 -6.18 -23.22
N ASP A 95 9.24 -6.17 -23.38
CA ASP A 95 8.51 -5.07 -24.04
C ASP A 95 8.17 -3.95 -23.07
N ILE A 96 7.87 -4.32 -21.82
CA ILE A 96 7.35 -3.44 -20.77
C ILE A 96 8.09 -3.67 -19.47
N LEU A 97 8.30 -2.58 -18.72
CA LEU A 97 8.71 -2.57 -17.34
C LEU A 97 7.49 -2.19 -16.48
N PHE A 98 7.02 -3.10 -15.66
CA PHE A 98 6.03 -2.86 -14.62
C PHE A 98 6.72 -2.70 -13.27
N SER A 99 6.59 -1.53 -12.64
CA SER A 99 7.18 -1.20 -11.34
C SER A 99 6.08 -1.09 -10.29
N PRO A 100 5.81 -2.14 -9.49
CA PRO A 100 4.73 -2.16 -8.49
C PRO A 100 5.00 -1.30 -7.25
N GLY A 101 6.24 -0.85 -7.08
CA GLY A 101 6.64 0.05 -5.99
C GLY A 101 7.62 1.13 -6.48
N THR A 102 7.74 2.21 -5.72
CA THR A 102 8.62 3.32 -6.07
C THR A 102 10.02 3.11 -5.49
N ASN A 103 10.99 2.81 -6.34
CA ASN A 103 12.39 2.79 -5.94
C ASN A 103 13.09 4.08 -6.37
N MET A 104 13.44 4.93 -5.40
CA MET A 104 14.09 6.22 -5.65
C MET A 104 15.46 6.09 -6.31
N LEU A 105 16.11 4.94 -6.23
CA LEU A 105 17.41 4.71 -6.86
C LEU A 105 17.31 4.48 -8.38
N PHE A 106 16.10 4.21 -8.91
CA PHE A 106 15.89 3.82 -10.32
C PHE A 106 15.07 4.88 -11.07
N PHE A 107 15.63 6.07 -11.14
CA PHE A 107 15.00 7.26 -11.73
C PHE A 107 15.34 7.49 -13.20
N LEU A 108 16.32 6.76 -13.77
CA LEU A 108 16.75 6.95 -15.16
C LEU A 108 15.72 6.42 -16.17
N ARG A 109 15.67 7.07 -17.33
CA ARG A 109 14.82 6.64 -18.44
C ARG A 109 15.32 5.32 -19.04
N VAL A 110 14.40 4.38 -19.25
CA VAL A 110 14.63 3.10 -19.97
C VAL A 110 14.11 3.17 -21.41
N LYS A 111 14.52 2.22 -22.26
CA LYS A 111 14.10 2.16 -23.66
C LYS A 111 12.72 1.54 -23.84
N ILE A 112 12.37 0.57 -23.00
CA ILE A 112 11.08 -0.11 -23.01
C ILE A 112 9.98 0.72 -22.33
N CYS A 113 8.72 0.41 -22.56
CA CYS A 113 7.59 1.11 -21.94
C CYS A 113 7.62 0.92 -20.42
N ARG A 114 7.50 1.99 -19.64
CA ARG A 114 7.50 1.94 -18.18
C ARG A 114 6.14 2.29 -17.62
N VAL A 115 5.54 1.34 -16.90
CA VAL A 115 4.33 1.52 -16.09
C VAL A 115 4.75 1.56 -14.62
N GLN A 116 4.45 2.65 -13.94
CA GLN A 116 4.86 2.90 -12.56
C GLN A 116 3.64 3.01 -11.65
N VAL A 117 3.60 2.20 -10.59
CA VAL A 117 2.60 2.35 -9.52
C VAL A 117 3.08 3.40 -8.51
N ILE A 118 2.20 4.32 -8.16
CA ILE A 118 2.42 5.30 -7.09
C ILE A 118 1.39 5.02 -5.98
N HIS A 119 1.90 4.59 -4.84
CA HIS A 119 1.06 4.28 -3.68
C HIS A 119 0.62 5.53 -2.92
N ASP A 120 1.52 6.51 -2.80
CA ASP A 120 1.24 7.80 -2.19
C ASP A 120 2.41 8.78 -2.38
N LEU A 121 2.21 10.01 -1.94
CA LEU A 121 3.25 11.00 -1.77
C LEU A 121 3.50 11.32 -0.28
N GLN A 122 3.15 10.41 0.61
CA GLN A 122 3.32 10.51 2.07
C GLN A 122 4.74 10.95 2.47
N PRO A 123 5.83 10.46 1.84
CA PRO A 123 7.18 10.91 2.18
C PRO A 123 7.37 12.43 2.08
N LEU A 124 6.64 13.11 1.20
CA LEU A 124 6.67 14.58 1.11
C LEU A 124 5.92 15.28 2.25
N LYS A 125 4.96 14.61 2.85
CA LYS A 125 4.11 15.18 3.91
C LYS A 125 4.68 14.88 5.30
N VAL A 126 5.08 13.63 5.53
CA VAL A 126 5.39 13.09 6.86
C VAL A 126 6.89 13.04 7.14
N TRP A 127 7.73 12.68 6.13
CA TRP A 127 9.16 12.54 6.36
C TRP A 127 9.84 13.88 6.63
N LYS A 128 10.98 13.82 7.35
CA LYS A 128 11.83 14.97 7.67
C LYS A 128 13.26 14.74 7.15
N GLY A 129 14.02 15.79 7.03
CA GLY A 129 15.45 15.73 6.72
C GLY A 129 15.82 15.20 5.34
N LYS A 130 16.95 14.50 5.25
CA LYS A 130 17.58 14.08 3.99
C LYS A 130 16.69 13.16 3.13
N ASN A 131 15.93 12.28 3.77
CA ASN A 131 15.07 11.33 3.05
C ASN A 131 13.93 12.06 2.32
N LYS A 132 13.30 13.05 2.95
CA LYS A 132 12.29 13.91 2.30
C LYS A 132 12.87 14.66 1.10
N LEU A 133 14.05 15.23 1.27
CA LEU A 133 14.74 15.97 0.19
C LEU A 133 15.05 15.04 -0.98
N PHE A 134 15.56 13.84 -0.70
CA PHE A 134 15.88 12.84 -1.71
C PHE A 134 14.63 12.40 -2.49
N PHE A 135 13.53 12.11 -1.78
CA PHE A 135 12.24 11.80 -2.39
C PHE A 135 11.74 12.96 -3.27
N ARG A 136 11.80 14.20 -2.76
CA ARG A 136 11.38 15.40 -3.49
C ARG A 136 12.16 15.63 -4.78
N LEU A 137 13.46 15.34 -4.77
CA LEU A 137 14.34 15.55 -5.93
C LEU A 137 14.18 14.46 -6.99
N LEU A 138 13.94 13.20 -6.60
CA LEU A 138 13.96 12.07 -7.56
C LEU A 138 12.57 11.68 -8.07
N THR A 139 11.51 11.90 -7.32
CA THR A 139 10.14 11.58 -7.77
C THR A 139 9.78 12.25 -9.11
N PRO A 140 10.11 13.54 -9.37
CA PRO A 140 9.84 14.17 -10.67
C PRO A 140 10.42 13.40 -11.85
N PHE A 141 11.65 12.86 -11.72
CA PHE A 141 12.28 12.09 -12.79
C PHE A 141 11.57 10.75 -13.00
N ILE A 142 11.16 10.08 -11.94
CA ILE A 142 10.39 8.82 -12.03
C ILE A 142 9.09 9.07 -12.79
N LEU A 143 8.32 10.09 -12.39
CA LEU A 143 7.06 10.44 -13.03
C LEU A 143 7.25 10.88 -14.50
N LYS A 144 8.27 11.67 -14.77
CA LYS A 144 8.60 12.10 -16.14
C LYS A 144 8.97 10.94 -17.05
N HIS A 145 9.74 9.99 -16.54
CA HIS A 145 10.27 8.84 -17.29
C HIS A 145 9.34 7.62 -17.32
N SER A 146 8.20 7.66 -16.64
CA SER A 146 7.15 6.65 -16.78
C SER A 146 6.28 6.99 -17.99
N ASP A 147 5.91 6.01 -18.77
CA ASP A 147 4.99 6.19 -19.91
C ASP A 147 3.53 6.16 -19.44
N ARG A 148 3.24 5.34 -18.42
CA ARG A 148 1.96 5.29 -17.70
C ARG A 148 2.22 5.29 -16.19
N ILE A 149 1.29 5.85 -15.44
CA ILE A 149 1.28 5.88 -13.98
C ILE A 149 -0.01 5.23 -13.50
N ILE A 150 0.08 4.32 -12.56
CA ILE A 150 -1.07 3.77 -11.85
C ILE A 150 -1.10 4.44 -10.48
N ALA A 151 -2.14 5.20 -10.18
CA ALA A 151 -2.45 5.71 -8.85
C ALA A 151 -3.41 4.74 -8.17
N ILE A 152 -3.16 4.41 -6.89
CA ILE A 152 -3.97 3.41 -6.17
C ILE A 152 -5.30 3.96 -5.64
N SER A 153 -5.54 5.27 -5.79
CA SER A 153 -6.79 5.96 -5.47
C SER A 153 -6.90 7.26 -6.27
N ASP A 154 -8.11 7.81 -6.37
CA ASP A 154 -8.32 9.15 -6.95
C ASP A 154 -7.64 10.23 -6.10
N PHE A 155 -7.63 10.08 -4.77
CA PHE A 155 -6.86 10.94 -3.89
C PHE A 155 -5.38 10.99 -4.30
N VAL A 156 -4.74 9.85 -4.52
CA VAL A 156 -3.32 9.79 -4.95
C VAL A 156 -3.13 10.43 -6.32
N LYS A 157 -4.05 10.20 -7.27
CA LYS A 157 -4.04 10.87 -8.58
C LYS A 157 -4.08 12.39 -8.43
N GLN A 158 -4.99 12.93 -7.63
CA GLN A 158 -5.12 14.36 -7.41
C GLN A 158 -3.89 14.92 -6.69
N ASP A 159 -3.34 14.21 -5.69
CA ASP A 159 -2.11 14.64 -4.98
C ASP A 159 -0.90 14.68 -5.93
N ILE A 160 -0.77 13.71 -6.88
CA ILE A 160 0.24 13.74 -7.94
C ILE A 160 0.07 14.97 -8.83
N LEU A 161 -1.13 15.22 -9.36
CA LEU A 161 -1.40 16.33 -10.27
C LEU A 161 -1.17 17.69 -9.61
N LYS A 162 -1.58 17.82 -8.34
CA LYS A 162 -1.37 19.04 -7.54
C LYS A 162 0.10 19.27 -7.23
N THR A 163 0.84 18.20 -6.90
CA THR A 163 2.26 18.31 -6.49
C THR A 163 3.18 18.47 -7.70
N TYR A 164 2.82 17.85 -8.83
CA TYR A 164 3.63 17.79 -10.06
C TYR A 164 2.80 18.17 -11.30
N PRO A 165 2.49 19.48 -11.50
CA PRO A 165 1.62 19.95 -12.59
C PRO A 165 2.10 19.62 -14.00
N PHE A 166 3.37 19.19 -14.18
CA PHE A 166 3.91 18.75 -15.47
C PHE A 166 3.44 17.36 -15.88
N VAL A 167 2.80 16.59 -14.97
CA VAL A 167 2.26 15.25 -15.27
C VAL A 167 0.89 15.42 -15.92
N SER A 168 0.74 14.89 -17.15
CA SER A 168 -0.58 14.91 -17.81
C SER A 168 -1.56 13.97 -17.11
N VAL A 169 -2.82 14.40 -17.02
CA VAL A 169 -3.93 13.62 -16.45
C VAL A 169 -4.14 12.29 -17.19
N ASP A 170 -3.95 12.29 -18.52
CA ASP A 170 -4.13 11.09 -19.37
C ASP A 170 -3.06 10.03 -19.12
N LYS A 171 -1.95 10.40 -18.46
CA LYS A 171 -0.87 9.51 -18.10
C LYS A 171 -1.20 8.68 -16.86
N ILE A 172 -2.21 9.09 -16.07
CA ILE A 172 -2.55 8.49 -14.78
C ILE A 172 -3.85 7.69 -14.89
N ALA A 173 -3.75 6.38 -14.74
CA ALA A 173 -4.88 5.49 -14.52
C ALA A 173 -5.09 5.31 -13.00
N VAL A 174 -6.34 5.34 -12.54
CA VAL A 174 -6.68 4.97 -11.16
C VAL A 174 -7.08 3.50 -11.14
N ILE A 175 -6.35 2.72 -10.37
CA ILE A 175 -6.66 1.29 -10.15
C ILE A 175 -6.54 1.03 -8.66
N HIS A 176 -7.69 0.89 -7.99
CA HIS A 176 -7.74 0.59 -6.57
C HIS A 176 -7.06 -0.73 -6.25
N ASN A 177 -6.50 -0.83 -5.04
CA ASN A 177 -5.85 -2.05 -4.59
C ASN A 177 -6.85 -3.19 -4.40
N GLY A 178 -6.48 -4.39 -4.85
CA GLY A 178 -7.17 -5.62 -4.47
C GLY A 178 -6.85 -6.01 -3.03
N VAL A 179 -7.81 -6.60 -2.37
CA VAL A 179 -7.68 -7.05 -0.99
C VAL A 179 -7.96 -8.55 -0.93
N VAL A 180 -7.01 -9.29 -0.36
CA VAL A 180 -7.14 -10.73 -0.14
C VAL A 180 -7.21 -10.94 1.37
N LEU A 181 -8.31 -11.52 1.81
CA LEU A 181 -8.42 -11.99 3.19
C LEU A 181 -8.04 -13.48 3.23
N PRO A 182 -7.31 -13.92 4.27
CA PRO A 182 -7.05 -15.33 4.43
C PRO A 182 -8.37 -16.10 4.56
N SER A 183 -8.47 -17.23 3.86
CA SER A 183 -9.55 -18.18 4.02
C SER A 183 -9.36 -18.90 5.36
N SER A 184 -9.74 -18.29 6.45
CA SER A 184 -9.79 -18.98 7.73
C SER A 184 -11.05 -19.82 7.78
N GLY A 185 -10.89 -21.12 8.04
CA GLY A 185 -11.97 -21.97 8.49
C GLY A 185 -12.72 -21.27 9.62
N LEU A 186 -14.03 -21.40 9.61
CA LEU A 186 -14.98 -20.89 10.61
C LEU A 186 -14.63 -21.42 12.01
N SER A 187 -13.69 -20.81 12.68
CA SER A 187 -13.47 -21.08 14.11
C SER A 187 -13.34 -19.77 14.87
N ARG A 188 -14.43 -19.41 15.51
CA ARG A 188 -14.51 -18.41 16.55
C ARG A 188 -13.85 -19.01 17.80
N SER A 189 -12.51 -19.13 17.78
CA SER A 189 -11.76 -19.66 18.91
C SER A 189 -10.67 -18.71 19.38
N LEU A 190 -11.08 -17.51 19.76
CA LEU A 190 -10.55 -16.92 20.97
C LEU A 190 -11.60 -17.20 22.04
N GLN A 191 -11.32 -18.13 22.93
CA GLN A 191 -11.99 -18.28 24.20
C GLN A 191 -11.66 -17.04 25.06
N SER A 192 -12.24 -15.93 24.70
CA SER A 192 -12.27 -14.75 25.52
C SER A 192 -13.63 -14.11 25.28
N ASP A 193 -14.50 -14.24 26.31
CA ASP A 193 -15.76 -13.47 26.46
C ASP A 193 -15.48 -11.95 26.53
N SER A 194 -14.25 -11.51 26.34
CA SER A 194 -13.85 -10.12 26.45
C SER A 194 -14.12 -9.37 25.16
N LYS A 195 -15.04 -8.43 25.21
CA LYS A 195 -15.30 -7.43 24.18
C LYS A 195 -14.08 -6.55 23.94
N TYR A 196 -13.80 -6.19 22.68
CA TYR A 196 -12.69 -5.28 22.40
C TYR A 196 -12.90 -4.40 21.16
N LEU A 197 -12.27 -3.23 21.24
CA LEU A 197 -12.03 -2.33 20.12
C LEU A 197 -10.69 -2.69 19.50
N LEU A 198 -10.58 -2.67 18.18
CA LEU A 198 -9.39 -3.10 17.45
C LEU A 198 -8.76 -1.94 16.68
N TYR A 199 -7.44 -1.82 16.78
CA TYR A 199 -6.61 -0.97 15.96
C TYR A 199 -5.45 -1.78 15.36
N ILE A 200 -5.22 -1.71 14.05
CA ILE A 200 -4.12 -2.38 13.36
C ILE A 200 -3.42 -1.38 12.43
N SER A 201 -2.20 -1.00 12.75
CA SER A 201 -1.35 -0.17 11.88
C SER A 201 0.08 -0.08 12.42
N THR A 202 0.97 0.54 11.65
CA THR A 202 2.24 1.04 12.19
C THR A 202 1.97 2.15 13.22
N LEU A 203 2.71 2.13 14.35
CA LEU A 203 2.49 3.07 15.45
C LEU A 203 3.25 4.40 15.24
N HIS A 204 3.16 4.98 14.03
CA HIS A 204 3.72 6.30 13.73
C HIS A 204 2.70 7.41 14.04
N GLU A 205 3.19 8.62 14.32
CA GLU A 205 2.38 9.78 14.69
C GLU A 205 1.23 10.03 13.69
N TYR A 206 1.48 9.98 12.38
CA TYR A 206 0.46 10.21 11.36
C TYR A 206 -0.66 9.15 11.28
N LYS A 207 -0.47 7.99 11.91
CA LYS A 207 -1.51 6.97 12.09
C LYS A 207 -2.42 7.27 13.27
N ASN A 208 -2.07 8.28 14.04
CA ASN A 208 -2.91 8.96 15.02
C ASN A 208 -3.47 8.06 16.13
N VAL A 209 -2.72 7.02 16.51
CA VAL A 209 -3.10 6.14 17.62
C VAL A 209 -3.28 6.90 18.94
N GLY A 210 -2.59 8.04 19.10
CA GLY A 210 -2.72 8.90 20.29
C GLY A 210 -4.12 9.45 20.50
N THR A 211 -4.81 9.86 19.42
CA THR A 211 -6.22 10.30 19.51
C THR A 211 -7.12 9.14 19.95
N LEU A 212 -6.88 7.91 19.46
CA LEU A 212 -7.63 6.73 19.89
C LEU A 212 -7.38 6.41 21.36
N VAL A 213 -6.15 6.42 21.84
CA VAL A 213 -5.81 6.15 23.24
C VAL A 213 -6.48 7.18 24.15
N LYS A 214 -6.43 8.47 23.82
CA LYS A 214 -7.11 9.53 24.58
C LYS A 214 -8.63 9.32 24.60
N ALA A 215 -9.25 8.99 23.46
CA ALA A 215 -10.67 8.68 23.39
C ALA A 215 -11.03 7.46 24.26
N PHE A 216 -10.16 6.44 24.30
CA PHE A 216 -10.36 5.25 25.07
C PHE A 216 -10.21 5.51 26.58
N ILE A 217 -9.30 6.40 26.99
CA ILE A 217 -9.18 6.87 28.39
C ILE A 217 -10.50 7.49 28.86
N GLU A 218 -11.12 8.36 28.04
CA GLU A 218 -12.41 8.98 28.32
C GLU A 218 -13.58 7.97 28.43
N LEU A 219 -13.39 6.77 27.89
CA LEU A 219 -14.37 5.67 27.90
C LEU A 219 -14.16 4.67 29.03
N LYS A 220 -13.08 4.78 29.81
CA LYS A 220 -12.65 3.76 30.76
C LYS A 220 -13.76 3.31 31.77
N ASP A 221 -14.60 4.23 32.21
CA ASP A 221 -15.68 3.97 33.17
C ASP A 221 -17.04 3.76 32.47
N THR A 222 -17.12 3.87 31.17
CA THR A 222 -18.37 3.82 30.40
C THR A 222 -18.54 2.50 29.66
N ILE A 223 -17.47 1.89 29.17
CA ILE A 223 -17.48 0.62 28.43
C ILE A 223 -16.56 -0.41 29.10
N SER A 224 -16.90 -1.70 29.01
CA SER A 224 -16.07 -2.80 29.54
C SER A 224 -15.02 -3.33 28.55
N HIS A 225 -14.95 -2.80 27.31
CA HIS A 225 -14.07 -3.27 26.24
C HIS A 225 -12.60 -3.10 26.60
N LYS A 226 -11.77 -3.99 26.09
CA LYS A 226 -10.32 -3.77 25.94
C LYS A 226 -10.03 -3.02 24.66
N LEU A 227 -8.88 -2.38 24.56
CA LEU A 227 -8.33 -1.87 23.32
C LEU A 227 -7.17 -2.78 22.88
N VAL A 228 -7.36 -3.49 21.78
CA VAL A 228 -6.32 -4.32 21.14
C VAL A 228 -5.61 -3.48 20.08
N VAL A 229 -4.32 -3.27 20.28
CA VAL A 229 -3.43 -2.51 19.39
C VAL A 229 -2.46 -3.47 18.75
N VAL A 230 -2.53 -3.62 17.44
CA VAL A 230 -1.61 -4.46 16.65
C VAL A 230 -0.67 -3.59 15.86
N GLY A 231 0.63 -3.76 16.10
CA GLY A 231 1.65 -3.01 15.37
C GLY A 231 2.97 -2.96 16.11
N LYS A 232 4.06 -2.94 15.33
CA LYS A 232 5.40 -2.86 15.90
C LYS A 232 5.57 -1.56 16.68
N SER A 233 6.17 -1.65 17.86
CA SER A 233 6.53 -0.49 18.68
C SER A 233 7.43 0.49 17.91
N THR A 234 7.22 1.77 18.15
CA THR A 234 7.99 2.88 17.57
C THR A 234 8.40 3.85 18.68
N ASP A 235 9.34 4.73 18.39
CA ASP A 235 9.74 5.80 19.32
C ASP A 235 8.55 6.66 19.76
N TYR A 236 7.60 6.93 18.83
CA TYR A 236 6.39 7.67 19.15
C TYR A 236 5.50 6.93 20.16
N TRP A 237 5.31 5.62 19.95
CA TRP A 237 4.55 4.80 20.90
C TRP A 237 5.19 4.75 22.28
N GLU A 238 6.51 4.48 22.35
CA GLU A 238 7.23 4.33 23.61
C GLU A 238 7.35 5.65 24.41
N LYS A 239 7.59 6.76 23.72
CA LYS A 239 7.92 8.03 24.35
C LYS A 239 6.71 8.93 24.58
N GLU A 240 5.67 8.82 23.75
CA GLU A 240 4.53 9.75 23.77
C GLU A 240 3.22 9.04 24.22
N ILE A 241 3.01 7.79 23.82
CA ILE A 241 1.72 7.11 24.04
C ILE A 241 1.74 6.26 25.29
N LEU A 242 2.79 5.45 25.48
CA LEU A 242 2.87 4.56 26.65
C LEU A 242 2.84 5.31 28.00
N PRO A 243 3.52 6.46 28.16
CA PRO A 243 3.39 7.25 29.39
C PRO A 243 1.95 7.68 29.68
N ILE A 244 1.20 8.12 28.66
CA ILE A 244 -0.21 8.54 28.82
C ILE A 244 -1.09 7.35 29.29
N ILE A 245 -0.85 6.15 28.77
CA ILE A 245 -1.54 4.93 29.18
C ILE A 245 -1.26 4.63 30.67
N VAL A 246 0.00 4.75 31.09
CA VAL A 246 0.44 4.51 32.47
C VAL A 246 -0.19 5.52 33.43
N GLU A 247 -0.08 6.81 33.13
CA GLU A 247 -0.65 7.88 33.95
C GLU A 247 -2.17 7.77 34.12
N SER A 248 -2.87 7.29 33.08
CA SER A 248 -4.33 7.13 33.13
C SER A 248 -4.82 5.87 33.85
N GLY A 249 -3.93 4.95 34.21
CA GLY A 249 -4.25 3.72 34.93
C GLY A 249 -5.06 2.71 34.12
N ILE A 250 -4.92 2.68 32.80
CA ILE A 250 -5.69 1.78 31.92
C ILE A 250 -4.84 0.65 31.31
N GLN A 251 -3.64 0.41 31.83
CA GLN A 251 -2.68 -0.59 31.27
C GLN A 251 -3.32 -1.97 31.11
N ASP A 252 -4.11 -2.41 32.10
CA ASP A 252 -4.77 -3.73 32.10
C ASP A 252 -5.87 -3.85 31.03
N ARG A 253 -6.27 -2.73 30.44
CA ARG A 253 -7.28 -2.68 29.38
C ARG A 253 -6.69 -2.50 27.98
N ILE A 254 -5.37 -2.31 27.87
CA ILE A 254 -4.65 -2.20 26.59
C ILE A 254 -3.90 -3.51 26.33
N VAL A 255 -4.19 -4.13 25.20
CA VAL A 255 -3.46 -5.32 24.72
C VAL A 255 -2.64 -4.92 23.50
N HIS A 256 -1.32 -4.74 23.67
CA HIS A 256 -0.42 -4.38 22.56
C HIS A 256 0.27 -5.63 22.02
N LEU A 257 -0.06 -5.98 20.76
CA LEU A 257 0.57 -7.06 20.00
C LEU A 257 1.67 -6.47 19.11
N SER A 258 2.88 -6.41 19.63
CA SER A 258 4.07 -5.82 18.96
C SER A 258 4.88 -6.81 18.14
N HIS A 259 4.63 -8.11 18.29
CA HIS A 259 5.25 -9.19 17.53
C HIS A 259 4.56 -9.38 16.17
N TYR A 260 5.15 -10.25 15.35
CA TYR A 260 4.51 -10.64 14.09
C TYR A 260 3.22 -11.41 14.37
N VAL A 261 2.14 -10.96 13.78
CA VAL A 261 0.81 -11.59 13.81
C VAL A 261 0.52 -12.14 12.41
N SER A 262 0.15 -13.40 12.29
CA SER A 262 -0.14 -14.01 10.98
C SER A 262 -1.39 -13.42 10.33
N ASP A 263 -1.50 -13.56 9.01
CA ASP A 263 -2.67 -13.04 8.29
C ASP A 263 -3.97 -13.72 8.75
N GLU A 264 -3.91 -15.01 9.12
CA GLU A 264 -5.06 -15.75 9.69
C GLU A 264 -5.45 -15.20 11.06
N GLU A 265 -4.48 -14.85 11.88
CA GLU A 265 -4.73 -14.25 13.20
C GLU A 265 -5.28 -12.83 13.06
N ILE A 266 -4.75 -12.03 12.15
CA ILE A 266 -5.30 -10.72 11.78
C ILE A 266 -6.77 -10.84 11.35
N ALA A 267 -7.10 -11.79 10.48
CA ALA A 267 -8.47 -12.02 10.06
C ALA A 267 -9.39 -12.46 11.20
N ARG A 268 -8.87 -13.25 12.17
CA ARG A 268 -9.63 -13.59 13.40
C ARG A 268 -9.85 -12.37 14.27
N LEU A 269 -8.82 -11.53 14.47
CA LEU A 269 -8.94 -10.30 15.24
C LEU A 269 -10.00 -9.38 14.66
N TYR A 270 -10.04 -9.19 13.31
CA TYR A 270 -11.11 -8.42 12.68
C TYR A 270 -12.50 -9.01 13.00
N ARG A 271 -12.71 -10.31 12.73
CA ARG A 271 -14.05 -10.94 12.88
C ARG A 271 -14.58 -10.97 14.32
N SER A 272 -13.69 -10.91 15.29
CA SER A 272 -14.05 -10.99 16.71
C SER A 272 -14.12 -9.62 17.39
N ALA A 273 -13.64 -8.56 16.74
CA ALA A 273 -13.72 -7.21 17.28
C ALA A 273 -15.16 -6.68 17.22
N ASP A 274 -15.56 -5.98 18.28
CA ASP A 274 -16.84 -5.26 18.29
C ASP A 274 -16.77 -4.00 17.41
N LEU A 275 -15.58 -3.43 17.22
CA LEU A 275 -15.38 -2.23 16.41
C LEU A 275 -13.92 -2.12 15.97
N PHE A 276 -13.68 -1.84 14.71
CA PHE A 276 -12.38 -1.47 14.20
C PHE A 276 -12.25 0.05 14.05
N ILE A 277 -11.11 0.61 14.47
CA ILE A 277 -10.91 2.06 14.46
C ILE A 277 -9.62 2.41 13.69
N SER A 278 -9.74 3.24 12.66
CA SER A 278 -8.64 3.77 11.86
C SER A 278 -8.60 5.29 11.93
N PRO A 279 -7.93 5.90 12.91
CA PRO A 279 -7.87 7.33 13.10
C PRO A 279 -6.82 8.03 12.23
N SER A 280 -6.30 7.37 11.19
CA SER A 280 -5.19 7.82 10.35
C SER A 280 -5.41 9.20 9.75
N LEU A 281 -4.35 10.04 9.77
CA LEU A 281 -4.33 11.37 9.15
C LEU A 281 -3.89 11.33 7.68
N TYR A 282 -3.25 10.24 7.26
CA TYR A 282 -2.80 10.09 5.89
C TYR A 282 -2.80 8.62 5.46
N GLU A 283 -3.56 8.31 4.41
CA GLU A 283 -3.58 7.01 3.73
C GLU A 283 -3.59 7.23 2.21
N GLY A 284 -2.80 6.45 1.49
CA GLY A 284 -2.88 6.39 0.03
C GLY A 284 -4.03 5.50 -0.45
N PHE A 285 -4.40 4.50 0.38
CA PHE A 285 -5.55 3.61 0.18
C PHE A 285 -6.26 3.33 1.51
N GLY A 286 -5.61 2.69 2.48
CA GLY A 286 -6.24 2.30 3.74
C GLY A 286 -6.70 0.84 3.70
N TYR A 287 -5.74 -0.09 3.62
CA TYR A 287 -6.04 -1.52 3.63
C TYR A 287 -6.83 -1.96 4.86
N THR A 288 -6.41 -1.53 6.06
CA THR A 288 -6.96 -2.04 7.33
C THR A 288 -8.44 -1.74 7.56
N PRO A 289 -9.00 -0.55 7.28
CA PRO A 289 -10.44 -0.34 7.36
C PRO A 289 -11.22 -1.13 6.29
N VAL A 290 -10.65 -1.35 5.09
CA VAL A 290 -11.26 -2.17 4.05
C VAL A 290 -11.29 -3.64 4.48
N GLU A 291 -10.18 -4.18 4.99
CA GLU A 291 -10.07 -5.55 5.50
C GLU A 291 -11.06 -5.80 6.65
N ALA A 292 -11.17 -4.86 7.60
CA ALA A 292 -12.13 -4.93 8.70
C ALA A 292 -13.58 -4.99 8.18
N ALA A 293 -13.95 -4.10 7.25
CA ALA A 293 -15.28 -4.09 6.63
C ALA A 293 -15.58 -5.38 5.86
N MET A 294 -14.61 -5.91 5.10
CA MET A 294 -14.73 -7.21 4.39
C MET A 294 -14.91 -8.38 5.38
N CYS A 295 -14.38 -8.27 6.59
CA CYS A 295 -14.60 -9.25 7.68
C CYS A 295 -15.97 -9.12 8.36
N GLY A 296 -16.76 -8.11 8.02
CA GLY A 296 -18.05 -7.83 8.65
C GLY A 296 -17.94 -7.14 10.00
N THR A 297 -16.82 -6.47 10.26
CA THR A 297 -16.58 -5.69 11.48
C THR A 297 -17.02 -4.25 11.24
N PRO A 298 -17.81 -3.63 12.15
CA PRO A 298 -18.09 -2.20 12.06
C PRO A 298 -16.81 -1.38 12.09
N VAL A 299 -16.74 -0.33 11.29
CA VAL A 299 -15.54 0.50 11.16
C VAL A 299 -15.84 1.96 11.51
N ILE A 300 -14.93 2.59 12.25
CA ILE A 300 -14.83 4.05 12.39
C ILE A 300 -13.50 4.50 11.78
N CYS A 301 -13.54 5.50 10.92
CA CYS A 301 -12.32 6.16 10.43
C CYS A 301 -12.49 7.69 10.34
N THR A 302 -11.40 8.38 10.03
CA THR A 302 -11.42 9.82 9.70
C THR A 302 -11.93 10.02 8.27
N ARG A 303 -12.25 11.27 7.90
CA ARG A 303 -12.50 11.67 6.51
C ARG A 303 -11.23 12.13 5.79
N GLU A 304 -10.06 11.77 6.30
CA GLU A 304 -8.80 12.23 5.75
C GLU A 304 -8.39 11.42 4.51
N THR A 305 -7.84 12.13 3.53
CA THR A 305 -7.13 11.60 2.37
C THR A 305 -7.97 10.59 1.54
N ALA A 306 -7.48 9.37 1.30
CA ALA A 306 -8.21 8.37 0.51
C ALA A 306 -9.32 7.63 1.28
N LEU A 307 -9.43 7.80 2.61
CA LEU A 307 -10.35 7.00 3.42
C LEU A 307 -11.82 7.13 2.99
N PRO A 308 -12.40 8.33 2.75
CA PRO A 308 -13.79 8.43 2.32
C PRO A 308 -14.05 7.77 0.96
N GLU A 309 -13.09 7.87 0.03
CA GLU A 309 -13.14 7.25 -1.29
C GLU A 309 -13.15 5.72 -1.15
N VAL A 310 -12.14 5.15 -0.49
CA VAL A 310 -11.95 3.70 -0.44
C VAL A 310 -12.95 3.00 0.47
N THR A 311 -13.55 3.71 1.41
CA THR A 311 -14.63 3.17 2.24
C THR A 311 -16.02 3.46 1.67
N MET A 312 -16.10 4.12 0.51
CA MET A 312 -17.33 4.34 -0.27
C MET A 312 -18.47 4.98 0.54
N GLY A 313 -18.16 5.67 1.62
CA GLY A 313 -19.16 6.20 2.54
C GLY A 313 -19.93 5.16 3.37
N LEU A 314 -19.54 3.89 3.31
CA LEU A 314 -20.25 2.75 3.92
C LEU A 314 -19.81 2.45 5.37
N VAL A 315 -18.92 3.26 5.94
CA VAL A 315 -18.44 3.12 7.31
C VAL A 315 -18.80 4.37 8.14
N ASN A 316 -18.52 4.30 9.43
CA ASN A 316 -18.72 5.46 10.31
C ASN A 316 -17.52 6.41 10.24
N TYR A 317 -17.78 7.70 10.31
CA TYR A 317 -16.74 8.72 10.34
C TYR A 317 -16.85 9.60 11.56
N TYR A 318 -15.71 10.12 12.00
CA TYR A 318 -15.64 11.17 12.99
C TYR A 318 -14.78 12.35 12.50
N GLU A 319 -15.09 13.52 12.93
CA GLU A 319 -14.41 14.79 12.62
C GLU A 319 -14.51 15.73 13.82
N PRO A 320 -13.48 16.55 14.07
CA PRO A 320 -12.16 16.62 13.44
C PRO A 320 -11.26 15.41 13.76
N ALA A 321 -10.31 15.07 12.86
CA ALA A 321 -9.49 13.86 12.97
C ALA A 321 -8.61 13.79 14.24
N LEU A 322 -8.24 14.95 14.81
CA LEU A 322 -7.43 15.04 16.05
C LEU A 322 -8.29 15.19 17.32
N ASP A 323 -9.62 15.25 17.18
CA ASP A 323 -10.52 15.40 18.32
C ASP A 323 -10.88 14.04 18.92
N HIS A 324 -10.26 13.73 20.07
CA HIS A 324 -10.52 12.50 20.79
C HIS A 324 -11.92 12.45 21.42
N ILE A 325 -12.56 13.61 21.70
CA ILE A 325 -13.94 13.66 22.20
C ILE A 325 -14.92 13.33 21.07
N ALA A 326 -14.68 13.86 19.85
CA ALA A 326 -15.48 13.48 18.69
C ALA A 326 -15.37 11.97 18.42
N LEU A 327 -14.14 11.38 18.48
CA LEU A 327 -13.94 9.94 18.33
C LEU A 327 -14.64 9.15 19.45
N LYS A 328 -14.50 9.55 20.73
CA LYS A 328 -15.21 8.95 21.86
C LYS A 328 -16.72 8.90 21.63
N ASN A 329 -17.31 10.05 21.23
CA ASN A 329 -18.74 10.14 20.99
C ASN A 329 -19.18 9.23 19.84
N LYS A 330 -18.38 9.12 18.77
CA LYS A 330 -18.66 8.22 17.64
C LYS A 330 -18.55 6.75 18.06
N ILE A 331 -17.59 6.38 18.89
CA ILE A 331 -17.50 5.02 19.46
C ILE A 331 -18.77 4.69 20.25
N MET A 332 -19.20 5.57 21.14
CA MET A 332 -20.42 5.38 21.93
C MET A 332 -21.67 5.27 21.05
N GLU A 333 -21.78 6.12 20.02
CA GLU A 333 -22.89 6.09 19.06
C GLU A 333 -22.99 4.72 18.35
N VAL A 334 -21.87 4.22 17.82
CA VAL A 334 -21.84 2.95 17.09
C VAL A 334 -22.09 1.77 18.03
N LEU A 335 -21.51 1.76 19.23
CA LEU A 335 -21.76 0.68 20.19
C LEU A 335 -23.22 0.65 20.70
N LYS A 336 -23.86 1.81 20.81
CA LYS A 336 -25.29 1.92 21.18
C LYS A 336 -26.22 1.51 20.05
N ASN A 337 -25.91 1.90 18.83
CA ASN A 337 -26.69 1.64 17.62
C ASN A 337 -25.97 0.62 16.73
N TYR A 338 -25.64 -0.54 17.33
CA TYR A 338 -24.81 -1.54 16.66
C TYR A 338 -25.46 -2.04 15.37
N PRO A 339 -24.74 -2.08 14.23
CA PRO A 339 -25.30 -2.53 12.96
C PRO A 339 -25.79 -3.98 13.03
N THR A 340 -26.87 -4.28 12.33
CA THR A 340 -27.36 -5.67 12.23
C THR A 340 -26.39 -6.55 11.44
N LYS A 341 -26.49 -7.87 11.61
CA LYS A 341 -25.69 -8.83 10.86
C LYS A 341 -25.91 -8.69 9.34
N GLU A 342 -27.16 -8.42 8.95
CA GLU A 342 -27.56 -8.22 7.54
C GLU A 342 -26.91 -6.98 6.96
N GLN A 343 -26.90 -5.85 7.71
CA GLN A 343 -26.23 -4.62 7.29
C GLN A 343 -24.73 -4.84 7.12
N LEU A 344 -24.07 -5.48 8.10
CA LEU A 344 -22.64 -5.79 8.03
C LEU A 344 -22.31 -6.75 6.89
N LYS A 345 -23.20 -7.72 6.60
CA LYS A 345 -23.04 -8.63 5.47
C LYS A 345 -23.11 -7.88 4.13
N VAL A 346 -24.08 -6.99 3.94
CA VAL A 346 -24.20 -6.19 2.71
C VAL A 346 -22.95 -5.33 2.51
N ILE A 347 -22.45 -4.67 3.57
CA ILE A 347 -21.21 -3.89 3.53
C ILE A 347 -20.04 -4.80 3.14
N SER A 348 -19.87 -5.93 3.83
CA SER A 348 -18.79 -6.89 3.55
C SER A 348 -18.79 -7.38 2.11
N ASP A 349 -19.95 -7.77 1.58
CA ASP A 349 -20.09 -8.27 0.21
C ASP A 349 -19.80 -7.16 -0.83
N THR A 350 -20.23 -5.92 -0.56
CA THR A 350 -19.91 -4.75 -1.39
C THR A 350 -18.41 -4.49 -1.45
N PHE A 351 -17.70 -4.51 -0.32
CA PHE A 351 -16.25 -4.34 -0.28
C PHE A 351 -15.50 -5.48 -0.99
N LYS A 352 -15.96 -6.74 -0.83
CA LYS A 352 -15.36 -7.91 -1.52
C LYS A 352 -15.51 -7.81 -3.03
N ALA A 353 -16.66 -7.37 -3.51
CA ALA A 353 -16.89 -7.17 -4.93
C ALA A 353 -16.07 -6.01 -5.50
N GLN A 354 -15.98 -4.89 -4.77
CA GLN A 354 -15.25 -3.70 -5.22
C GLN A 354 -13.74 -3.92 -5.26
N TYR A 355 -13.18 -4.63 -4.27
CA TYR A 355 -11.75 -4.80 -4.08
C TYR A 355 -11.28 -6.23 -4.38
N ASP A 356 -11.93 -6.88 -5.33
CA ASP A 356 -11.53 -8.20 -5.81
C ASP A 356 -10.12 -8.15 -6.43
N ASN A 357 -9.23 -9.02 -5.95
CA ASN A 357 -7.83 -9.02 -6.34
C ASN A 357 -7.62 -9.45 -7.80
N ALA A 358 -8.42 -10.39 -8.30
CA ALA A 358 -8.30 -10.84 -9.70
C ALA A 358 -8.75 -9.72 -10.65
N MET A 359 -9.80 -8.99 -10.29
CA MET A 359 -10.25 -7.81 -11.04
C MET A 359 -9.20 -6.70 -11.05
N GLN A 360 -8.56 -6.40 -9.92
CA GLN A 360 -7.44 -5.44 -9.87
C GLN A 360 -6.31 -5.87 -10.81
N ALA A 361 -5.86 -7.12 -10.66
CA ALA A 361 -4.74 -7.64 -11.45
C ALA A 361 -5.06 -7.62 -12.96
N ARG A 362 -6.31 -7.86 -13.36
CA ARG A 362 -6.77 -7.72 -14.74
C ARG A 362 -6.70 -6.28 -15.23
N LYS A 363 -7.21 -5.31 -14.45
CA LYS A 363 -7.11 -3.88 -14.80
C LYS A 363 -5.66 -3.41 -14.93
N ILE A 364 -4.76 -3.91 -14.07
CA ILE A 364 -3.32 -3.62 -14.18
C ILE A 364 -2.76 -4.19 -15.47
N TYR A 365 -3.09 -5.45 -15.80
CA TYR A 365 -2.65 -6.09 -17.04
C TYR A 365 -3.11 -5.31 -18.26
N ASP A 366 -4.38 -4.93 -18.33
CA ASP A 366 -4.95 -4.17 -19.43
C ASP A 366 -4.23 -2.81 -19.58
N CYS A 367 -4.00 -2.09 -18.48
CA CYS A 367 -3.26 -0.83 -18.45
C CYS A 367 -1.80 -1.00 -18.93
N VAL A 368 -1.16 -2.12 -18.57
CA VAL A 368 0.20 -2.47 -19.00
C VAL A 368 0.21 -2.79 -20.49
N ALA A 369 -0.74 -3.58 -20.98
CA ALA A 369 -0.85 -3.98 -22.39
C ALA A 369 -1.11 -2.78 -23.32
N GLU A 370 -1.98 -1.84 -22.92
CA GLU A 370 -2.25 -0.61 -23.68
C GLU A 370 -1.00 0.26 -23.89
N CYS A 371 -0.03 0.18 -22.98
CA CYS A 371 1.20 0.95 -23.06
C CYS A 371 2.04 0.58 -24.30
N THR A 372 1.98 -0.66 -24.77
CA THR A 372 2.70 -1.10 -26.00
C THR A 372 2.01 -0.63 -27.27
N GLY A 373 0.68 -0.66 -27.31
CA GLY A 373 -0.12 -0.22 -28.47
C GLY A 373 0.09 1.25 -28.82
N GLY A 374 0.18 2.12 -27.80
CA GLY A 374 0.41 3.55 -27.99
C GLY A 374 1.77 3.91 -28.60
N ARG A 375 2.84 3.17 -28.30
CA ARG A 375 4.17 3.40 -28.91
C ARG A 375 4.24 2.98 -30.38
N ASN A 376 3.55 1.91 -30.76
CA ASN A 376 3.50 1.47 -32.16
C ASN A 376 2.78 2.50 -33.04
N LEU A 377 1.70 3.12 -32.55
CA LEU A 377 1.00 4.18 -33.26
C LEU A 377 1.85 5.47 -33.41
N LEU A 378 2.63 5.83 -32.38
CA LEU A 378 3.52 6.99 -32.42
C LEU A 378 4.75 6.76 -33.32
N SER A 379 5.27 5.52 -33.38
CA SER A 379 6.38 5.16 -34.29
C SER A 379 5.91 5.13 -35.73
N HIS A 380 4.70 4.69 -36.03
CA HIS A 380 4.10 4.78 -37.37
C HIS A 380 3.82 6.22 -37.78
N LYS A 381 3.30 7.10 -36.91
CA LYS A 381 3.13 8.52 -37.23
C LYS A 381 4.45 9.24 -37.49
N LYS A 382 5.51 8.93 -36.72
CA LYS A 382 6.86 9.49 -37.00
C LYS A 382 7.48 8.98 -38.31
N LYS A 383 7.24 7.73 -38.70
CA LYS A 383 7.71 7.21 -40.02
C LYS A 383 6.94 7.84 -41.17
N LEU A 384 5.65 8.11 -41.02
CA LEU A 384 4.82 8.77 -42.02
C LEU A 384 5.14 10.27 -42.18
N SER A 385 5.60 10.95 -41.13
CA SER A 385 6.00 12.38 -41.19
C SER A 385 7.41 12.59 -41.74
N LEU A 386 8.21 11.54 -41.89
CA LEU A 386 9.54 11.59 -42.48
C LEU A 386 9.58 11.10 -43.95
N SER A 387 8.43 10.71 -44.54
CA SER A 387 8.31 10.17 -45.89
C SER A 387 7.53 11.08 -46.86
N THR A 388 7.32 12.34 -46.56
CA THR A 388 6.87 13.36 -47.52
C THR A 388 8.10 14.13 -48.03
N PRO A 389 8.55 13.88 -49.26
CA PRO A 389 9.51 14.78 -49.92
C PRO A 389 8.77 16.03 -50.40
N PHE A 390 9.47 17.13 -50.34
CA PHE A 390 9.11 18.37 -50.99
C PHE A 390 8.83 18.18 -52.48
#